data_89229531a50418422c9a62ec53f7f58d
#
_entry.id   89229531a50418422c9a62ec53f7f58d
#
_cell.length_a   1.000
_cell.length_b   1.000
_cell.length_c   1.000
_cell.angle_alpha   90.00
_cell.angle_beta   90.00
_cell.angle_gamma   90.00
#
_symmetry.space_group_name_H-M   'P 1'
#
loop_
_entity.id
_entity.type
_entity.pdbx_description
1 polymer ?
#
loop_
_entity_poly.entity_id
_entity_poly.type
_entity_poly.pdbx_seq_one_letter_code
_entity_poly.pdbx_strand_id
1 'polypeptide(L)'
;MRVYILLLVSFMAAIGTGFAVNADIGDLEAFKLALEKDGFTVQQGGIGFFDAIKAYNLGVLTSALGNNPTTKYLTYFVPPAPGHKVPEQFAKIATALGISQNTSAFWNLGPDEAIVFVGRTPPECRYFCYNAEMLFTTFRNETRWIWTCMGDPLNNLVIKTEGTPDGLPGNPFNQTTVIIATADKGIDRGIRAAAQSVGYPDNITNTQVIPSTMLNMGLENSSDTFALFIRLALFKDQQAGDAYTKKVPATILRITPNETADLDPYGVPELRVRGKGTTEFDLLDDLNELREAILIKHNALNATDLPTSKWLTEQYTGLQTGINTWGPNNDCCYLWSANQSVTSPMPPFDNISQYYEFSRNPPTTLGNDTN
;
A
#
# COMPACT_ATOMS: atom_id res chain seq x y z
N MET A 1 -66.85 37.32 -5.60
CA MET A 1 -65.59 37.39 -4.85
C MET A 1 -64.78 36.16 -5.23
N ARG A 2 -63.88 36.29 -6.21
CA ARG A 2 -63.02 35.16 -6.71
C ARG A 2 -61.59 35.31 -6.10
N VAL A 3 -61.18 34.35 -5.31
CA VAL A 3 -59.86 34.30 -4.73
C VAL A 3 -58.93 33.60 -5.73
N TYR A 4 -57.90 34.29 -6.21
CA TYR A 4 -56.81 33.71 -7.01
C TYR A 4 -55.73 33.25 -6.08
N ILE A 5 -55.46 31.93 -6.10
CA ILE A 5 -54.30 31.33 -5.43
C ILE A 5 -53.15 31.40 -6.44
N LEU A 6 -52.13 32.21 -6.12
CA LEU A 6 -50.88 32.28 -6.85
C LEU A 6 -49.98 31.10 -6.35
N LEU A 7 -49.73 30.12 -7.23
CA LEU A 7 -48.73 29.11 -6.99
C LEU A 7 -47.36 29.68 -7.40
N LEU A 8 -46.51 29.96 -6.44
CA LEU A 8 -45.08 30.25 -6.64
C LEU A 8 -44.35 28.93 -6.79
N VAL A 9 -43.97 28.58 -8.03
CA VAL A 9 -43.05 27.48 -8.29
C VAL A 9 -41.63 28.01 -8.16
N SER A 10 -40.98 27.72 -7.04
CA SER A 10 -39.58 28.01 -6.86
C SER A 10 -38.74 27.00 -7.66
N PHE A 11 -38.15 27.47 -8.73
CA PHE A 11 -37.14 26.76 -9.49
C PHE A 11 -35.84 26.80 -8.68
N MET A 12 -35.56 25.76 -7.88
CA MET A 12 -34.20 25.54 -7.38
C MET A 12 -33.34 25.01 -8.52
N ALA A 13 -32.57 25.91 -9.12
CA ALA A 13 -31.46 25.52 -9.97
C ALA A 13 -30.41 24.82 -9.08
N ALA A 14 -30.39 23.49 -9.07
CA ALA A 14 -29.28 22.74 -8.57
C ALA A 14 -28.07 23.05 -9.46
N ILE A 15 -27.18 23.92 -8.96
CA ILE A 15 -25.84 24.06 -9.51
C ILE A 15 -25.12 22.77 -9.17
N GLY A 16 -25.26 21.76 -10.01
CA GLY A 16 -24.40 20.63 -10.04
C GLY A 16 -22.99 21.13 -10.40
N THR A 17 -22.11 21.25 -9.45
CA THR A 17 -20.68 21.24 -9.73
C THR A 17 -20.38 19.89 -10.34
N GLY A 18 -20.54 19.80 -11.65
CA GLY A 18 -20.06 18.70 -12.43
C GLY A 18 -18.56 18.68 -12.28
N PHE A 19 -18.05 17.79 -11.40
CA PHE A 19 -16.70 17.33 -11.56
C PHE A 19 -16.68 16.75 -12.97
N ALA A 20 -15.90 17.37 -13.86
CA ALA A 20 -15.59 16.80 -15.15
C ALA A 20 -14.97 15.44 -14.83
N VAL A 21 -15.72 14.38 -15.03
CA VAL A 21 -15.18 13.02 -15.13
C VAL A 21 -14.35 13.12 -16.40
N ASN A 22 -13.04 13.37 -16.24
CA ASN A 22 -12.11 13.17 -17.32
C ASN A 22 -12.36 11.75 -17.80
N ALA A 23 -12.63 11.59 -19.08
CA ALA A 23 -12.77 10.26 -19.66
C ALA A 23 -11.54 9.46 -19.26
N ASP A 24 -11.74 8.38 -18.51
CA ASP A 24 -10.62 7.52 -18.13
C ASP A 24 -10.02 7.00 -19.43
N ILE A 25 -8.69 7.04 -19.53
CA ILE A 25 -7.99 6.36 -20.62
C ILE A 25 -8.31 4.88 -20.48
N GLY A 26 -8.86 4.28 -21.53
CA GLY A 26 -9.26 2.88 -21.56
C GLY A 26 -10.63 2.62 -20.92
N ASP A 27 -11.15 1.44 -21.19
CA ASP A 27 -12.43 0.93 -20.68
C ASP A 27 -12.17 -0.31 -19.83
N LEU A 28 -12.45 -0.23 -18.53
CA LEU A 28 -12.23 -1.34 -17.59
C LEU A 28 -13.04 -2.60 -17.97
N GLU A 29 -14.29 -2.43 -18.39
CA GLU A 29 -15.11 -3.59 -18.78
C GLU A 29 -14.62 -4.21 -20.09
N ALA A 30 -14.20 -3.38 -21.05
CA ALA A 30 -13.54 -3.86 -22.26
C ALA A 30 -12.21 -4.57 -21.94
N PHE A 31 -11.46 -4.09 -20.95
CA PHE A 31 -10.23 -4.73 -20.50
C PHE A 31 -10.48 -6.12 -19.91
N LYS A 32 -11.48 -6.26 -19.07
CA LYS A 32 -11.88 -7.57 -18.51
C LYS A 32 -12.27 -8.53 -19.62
N LEU A 33 -13.10 -8.09 -20.57
CA LEU A 33 -13.52 -8.89 -21.72
C LEU A 33 -12.34 -9.29 -22.63
N ALA A 34 -11.37 -8.40 -22.83
CA ALA A 34 -10.17 -8.71 -23.60
C ALA A 34 -9.35 -9.81 -22.93
N LEU A 35 -9.14 -9.71 -21.60
CA LEU A 35 -8.47 -10.76 -20.82
C LEU A 35 -9.21 -12.10 -20.88
N GLU A 36 -10.53 -12.11 -20.73
CA GLU A 36 -11.33 -13.33 -20.82
C GLU A 36 -11.23 -13.97 -22.21
N LYS A 37 -11.25 -13.15 -23.25
CA LYS A 37 -11.05 -13.62 -24.65
C LYS A 37 -9.67 -14.21 -24.87
N ASP A 38 -8.65 -13.68 -24.19
CA ASP A 38 -7.26 -14.13 -24.29
C ASP A 38 -6.96 -15.35 -23.37
N GLY A 39 -8.01 -15.98 -22.80
CA GLY A 39 -7.91 -17.23 -22.05
C GLY A 39 -7.64 -17.07 -20.56
N PHE A 40 -8.02 -15.94 -19.97
CA PHE A 40 -7.92 -15.72 -18.53
C PHE A 40 -9.29 -15.76 -17.85
N THR A 41 -9.31 -16.25 -16.62
CA THR A 41 -10.40 -15.99 -15.67
C THR A 41 -10.09 -14.67 -14.95
N VAL A 42 -11.06 -13.74 -14.97
CA VAL A 42 -10.94 -12.43 -14.35
C VAL A 42 -11.87 -12.32 -13.16
N GLN A 43 -11.32 -12.08 -11.97
CA GLN A 43 -12.09 -11.89 -10.75
C GLN A 43 -11.83 -10.50 -10.19
N GLN A 44 -12.90 -9.78 -9.84
CA GLN A 44 -12.81 -8.41 -9.35
C GLN A 44 -12.71 -8.38 -7.83
N GLY A 45 -11.69 -7.71 -7.33
CA GLY A 45 -11.49 -7.34 -5.94
C GLY A 45 -11.72 -5.85 -5.70
N GLY A 46 -11.11 -5.32 -4.66
CA GLY A 46 -11.23 -3.91 -4.28
C GLY A 46 -10.05 -3.41 -3.47
N ILE A 47 -10.16 -2.16 -3.02
CA ILE A 47 -9.17 -1.51 -2.17
C ILE A 47 -9.88 -0.98 -0.93
N GLY A 48 -9.28 -1.19 0.22
CA GLY A 48 -9.81 -0.71 1.48
C GLY A 48 -8.74 -0.16 2.40
N PHE A 49 -9.19 0.61 3.38
CA PHE A 49 -8.33 1.13 4.42
C PHE A 49 -7.86 0.02 5.36
N PHE A 50 -6.55 -0.08 5.56
CA PHE A 50 -5.98 -1.01 6.54
C PHE A 50 -5.94 -0.32 7.91
N ASP A 51 -6.86 -0.72 8.78
CA ASP A 51 -6.94 -0.25 10.15
C ASP A 51 -6.06 -1.13 11.06
N ALA A 52 -4.83 -0.67 11.29
CA ALA A 52 -3.85 -1.41 12.11
C ALA A 52 -4.31 -1.58 13.57
N ILE A 53 -5.04 -0.63 14.14
CA ILE A 53 -5.58 -0.72 15.50
C ILE A 53 -6.67 -1.79 15.57
N LYS A 54 -7.57 -1.77 14.61
CA LYS A 54 -8.61 -2.78 14.52
C LYS A 54 -8.03 -4.18 14.30
N ALA A 55 -7.01 -4.28 13.41
CA ALA A 55 -6.30 -5.53 13.19
C ALA A 55 -5.58 -6.03 14.45
N TYR A 56 -4.99 -5.15 15.25
CA TYR A 56 -4.40 -5.48 16.54
C TYR A 56 -5.47 -5.97 17.54
N ASN A 57 -6.58 -5.25 17.68
CA ASN A 57 -7.66 -5.62 18.58
C ASN A 57 -8.32 -6.97 18.21
N LEU A 58 -8.24 -7.36 16.94
CA LEU A 58 -8.71 -8.67 16.45
C LEU A 58 -7.65 -9.77 16.60
N GLY A 59 -6.46 -9.47 17.14
CA GLY A 59 -5.37 -10.42 17.29
C GLY A 59 -4.65 -10.80 15.99
N VAL A 60 -4.87 -10.03 14.90
CA VAL A 60 -4.21 -10.22 13.60
C VAL A 60 -2.79 -9.70 13.63
N LEU A 61 -2.60 -8.55 14.28
CA LEU A 61 -1.29 -7.98 14.55
C LEU A 61 -0.93 -8.20 16.02
N THR A 62 0.33 -8.49 16.28
CA THR A 62 0.85 -8.58 17.65
C THR A 62 1.17 -7.21 18.25
N SER A 63 1.27 -6.19 17.40
CA SER A 63 1.51 -4.79 17.79
C SER A 63 1.06 -3.84 16.68
N ALA A 64 0.58 -2.69 17.03
CA ALA A 64 0.32 -1.58 16.11
C ALA A 64 1.35 -0.45 16.22
N LEU A 65 2.38 -0.59 17.08
CA LEU A 65 3.40 0.45 17.31
C LEU A 65 4.26 0.76 16.09
N GLY A 66 4.41 -0.19 15.17
CA GLY A 66 5.12 0.03 13.89
C GLY A 66 4.32 0.84 12.86
N ASN A 67 3.06 1.17 13.15
CA ASN A 67 2.22 1.94 12.25
C ASN A 67 2.64 3.41 12.24
N ASN A 68 2.92 3.96 11.05
CA ASN A 68 3.26 5.39 10.94
C ASN A 68 1.97 6.24 11.02
N PRO A 69 1.84 7.14 12.01
CA PRO A 69 0.63 7.93 12.21
C PRO A 69 0.36 8.95 11.09
N THR A 70 1.38 9.35 10.35
CA THR A 70 1.24 10.31 9.24
C THR A 70 0.98 9.63 7.90
N THR A 71 1.03 8.30 7.86
CA THR A 71 0.85 7.50 6.64
C THR A 71 -0.42 6.69 6.74
N LYS A 72 -1.35 6.92 5.83
CA LYS A 72 -2.51 6.04 5.66
C LYS A 72 -2.10 4.84 4.82
N TYR A 73 -2.55 3.66 5.24
CA TYR A 73 -2.33 2.42 4.51
C TYR A 73 -3.63 1.96 3.89
N LEU A 74 -3.59 1.70 2.59
CA LEU A 74 -4.65 0.99 1.90
C LEU A 74 -4.11 -0.39 1.51
N THR A 75 -4.97 -1.38 1.44
CA THR A 75 -4.60 -2.73 1.00
C THR A 75 -5.55 -3.24 -0.07
N TYR A 76 -5.06 -4.15 -0.88
CA TYR A 76 -5.86 -4.82 -1.89
C TYR A 76 -6.64 -5.96 -1.25
N PHE A 77 -7.93 -5.98 -1.51
CA PHE A 77 -8.82 -7.09 -1.18
C PHE A 77 -9.04 -7.92 -2.43
N VAL A 78 -8.42 -9.09 -2.44
CA VAL A 78 -8.32 -9.97 -3.61
C VAL A 78 -9.24 -11.16 -3.40
N PRO A 79 -10.06 -11.56 -4.40
CA PRO A 79 -10.79 -12.81 -4.34
C PRO A 79 -9.84 -14.01 -4.32
N PRO A 80 -10.24 -15.16 -3.78
CA PRO A 80 -9.46 -16.39 -3.88
C PRO A 80 -9.34 -16.82 -5.35
N ALA A 81 -8.33 -17.61 -5.67
CA ALA A 81 -8.22 -18.20 -7.00
C ALA A 81 -9.47 -19.02 -7.36
N PRO A 82 -9.81 -19.21 -8.65
CA PRO A 82 -10.93 -20.03 -9.09
C PRO A 82 -10.93 -21.40 -8.44
N GLY A 83 -12.06 -21.82 -7.89
CA GLY A 83 -12.19 -23.09 -7.17
C GLY A 83 -11.69 -23.09 -5.71
N HIS A 84 -11.04 -22.05 -5.26
CA HIS A 84 -10.54 -21.91 -3.89
C HIS A 84 -11.47 -21.03 -3.03
N LYS A 85 -11.22 -21.03 -1.71
CA LYS A 85 -11.96 -20.22 -0.74
C LYS A 85 -10.99 -19.37 0.06
N VAL A 86 -11.47 -18.21 0.50
CA VAL A 86 -10.74 -17.41 1.49
C VAL A 86 -10.63 -18.22 2.78
N PRO A 87 -9.41 -18.41 3.35
CA PRO A 87 -9.26 -19.06 4.65
C PRO A 87 -10.11 -18.38 5.72
N GLU A 88 -10.75 -19.14 6.59
CA GLU A 88 -11.73 -18.63 7.56
C GLU A 88 -11.20 -17.51 8.44
N GLN A 89 -9.94 -17.62 8.86
CA GLN A 89 -9.26 -16.58 9.63
C GLN A 89 -9.20 -15.23 8.92
N PHE A 90 -8.95 -15.24 7.60
CA PHE A 90 -8.87 -14.02 6.79
C PHE A 90 -10.25 -13.49 6.41
N ALA A 91 -11.23 -14.37 6.20
CA ALA A 91 -12.62 -13.98 5.99
C ALA A 91 -13.20 -13.25 7.22
N LYS A 92 -12.85 -13.69 8.44
CA LYS A 92 -13.22 -13.00 9.69
C LYS A 92 -12.65 -11.59 9.75
N ILE A 93 -11.40 -11.41 9.33
CA ILE A 93 -10.74 -10.09 9.25
C ILE A 93 -11.47 -9.19 8.25
N ALA A 94 -11.73 -9.68 7.05
CA ALA A 94 -12.45 -8.95 6.02
C ALA A 94 -13.82 -8.48 6.53
N THR A 95 -14.59 -9.38 7.16
CA THR A 95 -15.88 -9.07 7.76
C THR A 95 -15.77 -7.98 8.84
N ALA A 96 -14.81 -8.09 9.74
CA ALA A 96 -14.60 -7.14 10.82
C ALA A 96 -14.19 -5.74 10.28
N LEU A 97 -13.52 -5.69 9.14
CA LEU A 97 -13.17 -4.44 8.44
C LEU A 97 -14.34 -3.90 7.59
N GLY A 98 -15.47 -4.60 7.52
CA GLY A 98 -16.63 -4.20 6.72
C GLY A 98 -16.48 -4.49 5.22
N ILE A 99 -15.65 -5.46 4.86
CA ILE A 99 -15.33 -5.86 3.50
C ILE A 99 -16.01 -7.19 3.17
N SER A 100 -16.17 -7.48 1.89
CA SER A 100 -16.78 -8.73 1.44
C SER A 100 -16.04 -9.95 2.00
N GLN A 101 -16.79 -10.92 2.52
CA GLN A 101 -16.25 -12.21 3.00
C GLN A 101 -15.58 -13.04 1.90
N ASN A 102 -15.86 -12.71 0.63
CA ASN A 102 -15.30 -13.42 -0.53
C ASN A 102 -13.98 -12.84 -1.01
N THR A 103 -13.40 -11.89 -0.27
CA THR A 103 -12.10 -11.29 -0.57
C THR A 103 -11.22 -11.26 0.68
N SER A 104 -9.91 -11.22 0.49
CA SER A 104 -8.93 -11.16 1.57
C SER A 104 -7.87 -10.11 1.29
N ALA A 105 -7.41 -9.43 2.34
CA ALA A 105 -6.20 -8.60 2.30
C ALA A 105 -4.93 -9.46 2.26
N PHE A 106 -5.03 -10.72 2.63
CA PHE A 106 -3.93 -11.70 2.68
C PHE A 106 -4.31 -12.88 1.80
N TRP A 107 -3.52 -13.17 0.78
CA TRP A 107 -3.88 -14.13 -0.26
C TRP A 107 -2.66 -14.88 -0.79
N ASN A 108 -2.90 -16.09 -1.27
CA ASN A 108 -1.91 -16.87 -1.99
C ASN A 108 -1.98 -16.53 -3.49
N LEU A 109 -0.90 -16.77 -4.22
CA LEU A 109 -0.79 -16.52 -5.65
C LEU A 109 -0.07 -17.68 -6.33
N GLY A 110 -0.67 -18.19 -7.41
CA GLY A 110 0.00 -19.11 -8.30
C GLY A 110 1.15 -18.45 -9.05
N PRO A 111 2.18 -19.20 -9.46
CA PRO A 111 3.32 -18.64 -10.18
C PRO A 111 2.94 -18.08 -11.56
N ASP A 112 1.81 -18.49 -12.11
CA ASP A 112 1.22 -18.08 -13.41
C ASP A 112 0.02 -17.13 -13.24
N GLU A 113 -0.20 -16.56 -12.06
CA GLU A 113 -1.26 -15.60 -11.81
C GLU A 113 -0.73 -14.17 -11.72
N ALA A 114 -1.64 -13.21 -11.79
CA ALA A 114 -1.34 -11.80 -11.55
C ALA A 114 -2.42 -11.11 -10.72
N ILE A 115 -2.01 -10.09 -9.97
CA ILE A 115 -2.91 -9.10 -9.38
C ILE A 115 -2.70 -7.77 -10.11
N VAL A 116 -3.79 -7.21 -10.62
CA VAL A 116 -3.73 -6.01 -11.45
C VAL A 116 -4.52 -4.88 -10.79
N PHE A 117 -3.86 -3.74 -10.62
CA PHE A 117 -4.50 -2.48 -10.27
C PHE A 117 -4.78 -1.70 -11.56
N VAL A 118 -6.01 -1.23 -11.71
CA VAL A 118 -6.41 -0.33 -12.79
C VAL A 118 -7.15 0.85 -12.19
N GLY A 119 -6.63 2.06 -12.35
CA GLY A 119 -7.29 3.23 -11.82
C GLY A 119 -6.38 4.44 -11.64
N ARG A 120 -6.78 5.34 -10.76
CA ARG A 120 -6.08 6.60 -10.55
C ARG A 120 -5.17 6.56 -9.34
N THR A 121 -4.02 7.17 -9.50
CA THR A 121 -3.07 7.46 -8.42
C THR A 121 -3.66 8.46 -7.43
N PRO A 122 -3.09 8.59 -6.21
CA PRO A 122 -3.59 9.52 -5.20
C PRO A 122 -3.56 10.99 -5.63
N PRO A 123 -4.34 11.86 -4.96
CA PRO A 123 -4.16 13.30 -5.08
C PRO A 123 -2.78 13.74 -4.55
N GLU A 124 -2.38 14.97 -4.88
CA GLU A 124 -1.06 15.50 -4.55
C GLU A 124 -0.73 15.32 -3.05
N CYS A 125 0.40 14.64 -2.81
CA CYS A 125 0.93 14.36 -1.49
C CYS A 125 2.46 14.34 -1.55
N ARG A 126 3.13 14.33 -0.41
CA ARG A 126 4.59 14.29 -0.38
C ARG A 126 5.14 12.96 -0.85
N TYR A 127 4.43 11.90 -0.54
CA TYR A 127 4.84 10.54 -0.91
C TYR A 127 3.64 9.61 -1.06
N PHE A 128 3.68 8.81 -2.09
CA PHE A 128 2.88 7.58 -2.17
C PHE A 128 3.70 6.46 -2.78
N CYS A 129 3.35 5.23 -2.45
CA CYS A 129 3.88 4.07 -3.15
C CYS A 129 2.91 2.88 -3.11
N TYR A 130 3.11 1.99 -4.07
CA TYR A 130 2.51 0.67 -4.14
C TYR A 130 3.60 -0.34 -3.77
N ASN A 131 3.39 -1.13 -2.72
CA ASN A 131 4.38 -2.03 -2.17
C ASN A 131 3.85 -3.46 -2.11
N ALA A 132 4.58 -4.40 -2.71
CA ALA A 132 4.29 -5.82 -2.64
C ALA A 132 5.05 -6.46 -1.47
N GLU A 133 4.33 -7.19 -0.62
CA GLU A 133 4.88 -7.74 0.61
C GLU A 133 4.48 -9.21 0.77
N MET A 134 5.39 -10.02 1.29
CA MET A 134 5.12 -11.34 1.80
C MET A 134 4.88 -11.23 3.31
N LEU A 135 3.78 -11.82 3.80
CA LEU A 135 3.42 -11.75 5.21
C LEU A 135 3.72 -13.04 5.96
N PHE A 136 3.32 -14.16 5.39
CA PHE A 136 3.45 -15.46 6.03
C PHE A 136 4.16 -16.43 5.10
N THR A 137 5.04 -17.23 5.67
CA THR A 137 5.65 -18.39 5.02
C THR A 137 5.45 -19.63 5.87
N THR A 138 5.42 -20.81 5.27
CA THR A 138 5.38 -22.07 5.97
C THR A 138 6.78 -22.69 5.97
N PHE A 139 7.36 -22.86 7.15
CA PHE A 139 8.64 -23.49 7.33
C PHE A 139 8.52 -24.66 8.31
N ARG A 140 8.90 -25.88 7.89
CA ARG A 140 8.81 -27.10 8.72
C ARG A 140 7.43 -27.34 9.33
N ASN A 141 6.36 -27.13 8.53
CA ASN A 141 4.96 -27.22 8.92
C ASN A 141 4.50 -26.16 9.95
N GLU A 142 5.28 -25.11 10.17
CA GLU A 142 4.91 -23.97 10.99
C GLU A 142 4.71 -22.74 10.12
N THR A 143 3.56 -22.08 10.24
CA THR A 143 3.34 -20.78 9.61
C THR A 143 4.07 -19.71 10.40
N ARG A 144 4.96 -18.98 9.74
CA ARG A 144 5.74 -17.89 10.33
C ARG A 144 5.36 -16.56 9.73
N TRP A 145 5.21 -15.58 10.58
CA TRP A 145 5.03 -14.19 10.17
C TRP A 145 6.39 -13.53 9.93
N ILE A 146 6.67 -13.17 8.69
CA ILE A 146 7.95 -12.53 8.32
C ILE A 146 7.77 -11.16 7.66
N TRP A 147 6.58 -10.69 7.52
CA TRP A 147 6.20 -9.41 6.91
C TRP A 147 7.36 -8.63 6.29
N THR A 148 7.63 -8.86 5.03
CA THR A 148 8.79 -8.32 4.32
C THR A 148 8.43 -7.87 2.92
N CYS A 149 9.15 -6.87 2.39
CA CYS A 149 8.95 -6.43 1.01
C CYS A 149 9.53 -7.43 0.01
N MET A 150 8.91 -7.53 -1.16
CA MET A 150 9.33 -8.42 -2.26
C MET A 150 10.13 -7.68 -3.35
N GLY A 151 10.45 -6.42 -3.14
CA GLY A 151 11.20 -5.60 -4.08
C GLY A 151 11.08 -4.11 -3.76
N ASP A 152 11.44 -3.29 -4.71
CA ASP A 152 11.27 -1.85 -4.62
C ASP A 152 9.80 -1.45 -4.78
N PRO A 153 9.29 -0.51 -3.98
CA PRO A 153 7.97 0.03 -4.18
C PRO A 153 7.90 0.88 -5.47
N LEU A 154 6.74 0.88 -6.12
CA LEU A 154 6.43 1.86 -7.16
C LEU A 154 5.98 3.15 -6.49
N ASN A 155 6.88 4.12 -6.37
CA ASN A 155 6.59 5.40 -5.75
C ASN A 155 6.31 6.52 -6.78
N ASN A 156 5.92 7.69 -6.28
CA ASN A 156 5.60 8.86 -7.08
C ASN A 156 6.75 9.41 -7.95
N LEU A 157 7.99 8.91 -7.80
CA LEU A 157 9.15 9.34 -8.59
C LEU A 157 9.43 8.42 -9.78
N VAL A 158 8.88 7.21 -9.79
CA VAL A 158 9.22 6.19 -10.80
C VAL A 158 8.01 5.54 -11.46
N ILE A 159 6.81 5.78 -10.93
CA ILE A 159 5.59 5.19 -11.46
C ILE A 159 5.27 5.73 -12.85
N LYS A 160 4.90 4.83 -13.75
CA LYS A 160 4.38 5.18 -15.08
C LYS A 160 2.89 5.47 -14.96
N THR A 161 2.50 6.66 -15.33
CA THR A 161 1.11 7.11 -15.35
C THR A 161 0.86 7.93 -16.61
N GLU A 162 -0.36 8.32 -16.86
CA GLU A 162 -0.72 9.27 -17.90
C GLU A 162 0.08 10.59 -17.80
N GLY A 163 0.36 11.05 -16.58
CA GLY A 163 1.14 12.27 -16.32
C GLY A 163 2.64 12.04 -16.19
N THR A 164 3.09 10.79 -16.17
CA THR A 164 4.50 10.37 -16.11
C THR A 164 4.74 9.16 -17.03
N PRO A 165 4.46 9.29 -18.35
CA PRO A 165 4.61 8.18 -19.28
C PRO A 165 6.06 7.68 -19.26
N ASP A 166 6.24 6.35 -19.27
CA ASP A 166 7.54 5.67 -19.16
C ASP A 166 8.31 5.98 -17.85
N GLY A 167 7.65 6.54 -16.85
CA GLY A 167 8.29 6.99 -15.60
C GLY A 167 9.12 8.26 -15.77
N LEU A 168 8.93 8.99 -16.85
CA LEU A 168 9.60 10.28 -17.09
C LEU A 168 9.08 11.35 -16.12
N PRO A 169 9.87 12.40 -15.83
CA PRO A 169 9.45 13.49 -14.96
C PRO A 169 8.13 14.12 -15.41
N GLY A 170 7.19 14.29 -14.48
CA GLY A 170 5.87 14.84 -14.74
C GLY A 170 5.01 14.89 -13.47
N ASN A 171 3.70 14.93 -13.65
CA ASN A 171 2.75 14.91 -12.54
C ASN A 171 2.19 13.49 -12.34
N PRO A 172 2.60 12.76 -11.29
CA PRO A 172 2.11 11.41 -11.03
C PRO A 172 0.77 11.36 -10.26
N PHE A 173 0.19 12.51 -9.87
CA PHE A 173 -0.97 12.57 -8.99
C PHE A 173 -2.28 12.69 -9.77
N ASN A 174 -3.34 11.99 -9.30
CA ASN A 174 -4.64 11.91 -9.97
C ASN A 174 -4.56 11.43 -11.43
N GLN A 175 -3.62 10.54 -11.73
CA GLN A 175 -3.35 10.06 -13.08
C GLN A 175 -3.75 8.60 -13.22
N THR A 176 -4.20 8.22 -14.41
CA THR A 176 -4.49 6.83 -14.75
C THR A 176 -3.19 6.01 -14.82
N THR A 177 -3.23 4.80 -14.28
CA THR A 177 -2.13 3.83 -14.33
C THR A 177 -2.66 2.41 -14.28
N VAL A 178 -1.88 1.48 -14.82
CA VAL A 178 -2.05 0.04 -14.66
C VAL A 178 -0.82 -0.52 -13.95
N ILE A 179 -1.01 -1.36 -12.93
CA ILE A 179 0.09 -2.01 -12.21
C ILE A 179 -0.18 -3.52 -12.20
N ILE A 180 0.74 -4.28 -12.77
CA ILE A 180 0.66 -5.74 -12.87
C ILE A 180 1.65 -6.33 -11.86
N ALA A 181 1.15 -6.98 -10.81
CA ALA A 181 1.98 -7.73 -9.88
C ALA A 181 1.96 -9.21 -10.26
N THR A 182 3.06 -9.72 -10.77
CA THR A 182 3.19 -11.10 -11.23
C THR A 182 4.62 -11.60 -11.15
N ALA A 183 4.79 -12.92 -11.12
CA ALA A 183 6.09 -13.57 -11.16
C ALA A 183 6.52 -13.95 -12.60
N ASP A 184 5.59 -13.92 -13.56
CA ASP A 184 5.77 -14.50 -14.89
C ASP A 184 5.71 -13.43 -15.99
N LYS A 185 6.72 -13.47 -16.90
CA LYS A 185 6.82 -12.55 -18.03
C LYS A 185 5.77 -12.81 -19.11
N GLY A 186 5.37 -14.07 -19.28
CA GLY A 186 4.34 -14.45 -20.24
C GLY A 186 2.99 -13.86 -19.85
N ILE A 187 2.64 -13.98 -18.58
CA ILE A 187 1.44 -13.40 -17.99
C ILE A 187 1.48 -11.86 -18.09
N ASP A 188 2.60 -11.23 -17.73
CA ASP A 188 2.75 -9.76 -17.87
C ASP A 188 2.52 -9.31 -19.31
N ARG A 189 3.14 -9.99 -20.30
CA ARG A 189 2.96 -9.67 -21.73
C ARG A 189 1.51 -9.83 -22.19
N GLY A 190 0.85 -10.90 -21.78
CA GLY A 190 -0.56 -11.15 -22.13
C GLY A 190 -1.47 -10.06 -21.58
N ILE A 191 -1.32 -9.71 -20.31
CA ILE A 191 -2.11 -8.66 -19.67
C ILE A 191 -1.84 -7.28 -20.31
N ARG A 192 -0.60 -6.96 -20.64
CA ARG A 192 -0.24 -5.71 -21.35
C ARG A 192 -0.88 -5.65 -22.73
N ALA A 193 -0.85 -6.73 -23.48
CA ALA A 193 -1.46 -6.78 -24.81
C ALA A 193 -2.98 -6.56 -24.73
N ALA A 194 -3.67 -7.20 -23.78
CA ALA A 194 -5.07 -6.98 -23.53
C ALA A 194 -5.37 -5.52 -23.13
N ALA A 195 -4.58 -4.93 -22.22
CA ALA A 195 -4.70 -3.54 -21.80
C ALA A 195 -4.55 -2.56 -22.97
N GLN A 196 -3.51 -2.75 -23.80
CA GLN A 196 -3.26 -1.93 -24.99
C GLN A 196 -4.40 -2.00 -26.00
N SER A 197 -5.00 -3.18 -26.19
CA SER A 197 -6.08 -3.38 -27.15
C SER A 197 -7.34 -2.55 -26.83
N VAL A 198 -7.48 -2.09 -25.60
CA VAL A 198 -8.63 -1.34 -25.11
C VAL A 198 -8.28 0.06 -24.60
N GLY A 199 -7.11 0.57 -24.97
CA GLY A 199 -6.74 1.97 -24.75
C GLY A 199 -5.93 2.27 -23.49
N TYR A 200 -5.40 1.25 -22.77
CA TYR A 200 -4.38 1.46 -21.74
C TYR A 200 -2.99 1.26 -22.35
N PRO A 201 -2.25 2.34 -22.69
CA PRO A 201 -0.98 2.20 -23.38
C PRO A 201 0.13 1.64 -22.47
N ASP A 202 1.15 1.05 -23.08
CA ASP A 202 2.26 0.42 -22.34
C ASP A 202 3.06 1.41 -21.49
N ASN A 203 3.16 2.65 -21.94
CA ASN A 203 3.90 3.71 -21.25
C ASN A 203 3.25 4.19 -19.93
N ILE A 204 2.02 3.73 -19.61
CA ILE A 204 1.39 3.93 -18.28
C ILE A 204 1.25 2.62 -17.50
N THR A 205 1.73 1.51 -18.05
CA THR A 205 1.64 0.19 -17.46
C THR A 205 2.94 -0.17 -16.75
N ASN A 206 2.81 -0.55 -15.48
CA ASN A 206 3.93 -0.91 -14.62
C ASN A 206 3.91 -2.41 -14.34
N THR A 207 5.10 -3.01 -14.18
CA THR A 207 5.24 -4.34 -13.59
C THR A 207 5.82 -4.23 -12.20
N GLN A 208 5.14 -4.84 -11.24
CA GLN A 208 5.66 -5.10 -9.91
C GLN A 208 6.06 -6.57 -9.84
N VAL A 209 7.35 -6.83 -10.05
CA VAL A 209 7.88 -8.19 -10.13
C VAL A 209 7.79 -8.88 -8.78
N ILE A 210 7.20 -10.08 -8.77
CA ILE A 210 7.22 -10.99 -7.63
C ILE A 210 8.37 -11.97 -7.83
N PRO A 211 9.41 -11.99 -6.95
CA PRO A 211 10.61 -12.78 -7.15
C PRO A 211 10.37 -14.26 -6.80
N SER A 212 9.70 -15.01 -7.68
CA SER A 212 9.26 -16.39 -7.44
C SER A 212 10.37 -17.34 -6.99
N THR A 213 11.61 -17.11 -7.40
CA THR A 213 12.76 -17.94 -7.02
C THR A 213 13.13 -17.81 -5.53
N MET A 214 12.60 -16.81 -4.84
CA MET A 214 12.80 -16.57 -3.41
C MET A 214 11.57 -16.92 -2.57
N LEU A 215 10.50 -17.44 -3.18
CA LEU A 215 9.18 -17.59 -2.60
C LEU A 215 8.66 -19.01 -2.83
N ASN A 216 7.80 -19.48 -1.92
CA ASN A 216 7.00 -20.69 -2.10
C ASN A 216 5.62 -20.30 -2.65
N MET A 217 5.56 -19.95 -3.94
CA MET A 217 4.33 -19.58 -4.62
C MET A 217 3.42 -20.79 -4.84
N GLY A 218 2.13 -20.56 -4.82
CA GLY A 218 1.11 -21.59 -5.03
C GLY A 218 -0.19 -21.24 -4.32
N LEU A 219 -1.17 -22.11 -4.42
CA LEU A 219 -2.52 -21.93 -3.87
C LEU A 219 -2.81 -22.81 -2.67
N GLU A 220 -1.83 -23.62 -2.26
CA GLU A 220 -1.95 -24.52 -1.13
C GLU A 220 -1.80 -23.80 0.20
N ASN A 221 -2.30 -24.38 1.29
CA ASN A 221 -2.18 -23.81 2.63
C ASN A 221 -0.71 -23.64 3.10
N SER A 222 0.21 -24.38 2.50
CA SER A 222 1.66 -24.30 2.78
C SER A 222 2.37 -23.23 1.96
N SER A 223 1.69 -22.65 0.98
CA SER A 223 2.26 -21.60 0.12
C SER A 223 2.34 -20.27 0.87
N ASP A 224 3.25 -19.42 0.41
CA ASP A 224 3.43 -18.09 0.97
C ASP A 224 2.18 -17.22 0.80
N THR A 225 1.97 -16.33 1.75
CA THR A 225 0.83 -15.40 1.76
C THR A 225 1.33 -14.00 1.53
N PHE A 226 0.69 -13.32 0.60
CA PHE A 226 1.05 -12.00 0.10
C PHE A 226 0.03 -10.95 0.46
N ALA A 227 0.45 -9.68 0.41
CA ALA A 227 -0.40 -8.51 0.39
C ALA A 227 0.21 -7.41 -0.48
N LEU A 228 -0.63 -6.53 -1.01
CA LEU A 228 -0.19 -5.29 -1.64
C LEU A 228 -0.76 -4.11 -0.86
N PHE A 229 0.13 -3.19 -0.50
CA PHE A 229 -0.20 -1.99 0.24
C PHE A 229 0.04 -0.74 -0.59
N ILE A 230 -0.84 0.25 -0.40
CA ILE A 230 -0.60 1.62 -0.85
C ILE A 230 -0.30 2.45 0.39
N ARG A 231 0.83 3.13 0.40
CA ARG A 231 1.23 4.08 1.45
C ARG A 231 1.05 5.49 0.96
N LEU A 232 0.47 6.33 1.81
CA LEU A 232 0.08 7.71 1.48
C LEU A 232 0.53 8.61 2.62
N ALA A 233 1.35 9.61 2.32
CA ALA A 233 1.88 10.49 3.34
C ALA A 233 1.74 11.96 2.96
N LEU A 234 1.24 12.76 3.89
CA LEU A 234 1.24 14.22 3.87
C LEU A 234 0.55 14.79 2.61
N PHE A 235 -0.76 14.62 2.52
CA PHE A 235 -1.56 15.22 1.46
C PHE A 235 -1.44 16.75 1.48
N LYS A 236 -1.33 17.34 0.29
CA LYS A 236 -1.37 18.80 0.13
C LYS A 236 -2.76 19.35 0.47
N ASP A 237 -3.80 18.64 0.06
CA ASP A 237 -5.20 18.86 0.45
C ASP A 237 -5.67 17.63 1.23
N GLN A 238 -5.87 17.80 2.55
CA GLN A 238 -6.29 16.73 3.43
C GLN A 238 -7.70 16.23 3.08
N GLN A 239 -8.61 17.11 2.66
CA GLN A 239 -9.97 16.73 2.30
C GLN A 239 -9.98 15.85 1.04
N ALA A 240 -9.19 16.20 0.04
CA ALA A 240 -9.02 15.37 -1.16
C ALA A 240 -8.39 14.02 -0.82
N GLY A 241 -7.39 13.99 0.07
CA GLY A 241 -6.77 12.77 0.56
C GLY A 241 -7.74 11.86 1.33
N ASP A 242 -8.58 12.44 2.17
CA ASP A 242 -9.60 11.69 2.93
C ASP A 242 -10.69 11.14 2.00
N ALA A 243 -11.11 11.91 1.00
CA ALA A 243 -12.04 11.44 -0.02
C ALA A 243 -11.46 10.26 -0.81
N TYR A 244 -10.21 10.37 -1.25
CA TYR A 244 -9.49 9.29 -1.94
C TYR A 244 -9.40 8.02 -1.08
N THR A 245 -8.97 8.13 0.18
CA THR A 245 -8.81 6.95 1.06
C THR A 245 -10.15 6.30 1.41
N LYS A 246 -11.25 7.07 1.40
CA LYS A 246 -12.60 6.54 1.63
C LYS A 246 -13.14 5.77 0.43
N LYS A 247 -12.78 6.19 -0.79
CA LYS A 247 -13.20 5.55 -2.04
C LYS A 247 -12.11 5.74 -3.09
N VAL A 248 -11.22 4.77 -3.18
CA VAL A 248 -10.15 4.78 -4.19
C VAL A 248 -10.78 4.60 -5.57
N PRO A 249 -10.52 5.51 -6.54
CA PRO A 249 -11.03 5.37 -7.91
C PRO A 249 -10.19 4.37 -8.70
N ALA A 250 -10.24 3.11 -8.29
CA ALA A 250 -9.49 2.02 -8.90
C ALA A 250 -10.17 0.67 -8.64
N THR A 251 -9.83 -0.31 -9.46
CA THR A 251 -10.27 -1.69 -9.35
C THR A 251 -9.07 -2.61 -9.24
N ILE A 252 -9.21 -3.66 -8.45
CA ILE A 252 -8.25 -4.76 -8.37
C ILE A 252 -8.83 -5.94 -9.13
N LEU A 253 -8.00 -6.54 -9.97
CA LEU A 253 -8.35 -7.77 -10.69
C LEU A 253 -7.36 -8.86 -10.29
N ARG A 254 -7.88 -10.06 -10.02
CA ARG A 254 -7.10 -11.30 -10.03
C ARG A 254 -7.24 -11.91 -11.41
N ILE A 255 -6.12 -12.22 -12.03
CA ILE A 255 -6.03 -12.78 -13.36
C ILE A 255 -5.40 -14.17 -13.24
N THR A 256 -6.16 -15.19 -13.60
CA THR A 256 -5.74 -16.58 -13.55
C THR A 256 -5.86 -17.19 -14.95
N PRO A 257 -4.82 -17.78 -15.54
CA PRO A 257 -4.93 -18.43 -16.83
C PRO A 257 -5.88 -19.64 -16.75
N ASN A 258 -6.69 -19.85 -17.79
CA ASN A 258 -7.62 -20.98 -17.85
C ASN A 258 -6.91 -22.33 -18.07
N GLU A 259 -5.73 -22.28 -18.66
CA GLU A 259 -4.85 -23.42 -18.87
C GLU A 259 -3.50 -23.12 -18.24
N THR A 260 -2.85 -24.13 -17.68
CA THR A 260 -1.50 -23.98 -17.11
C THR A 260 -0.54 -23.54 -18.22
N ALA A 261 0.09 -22.41 -18.04
CA ALA A 261 1.07 -21.87 -18.98
C ALA A 261 2.48 -22.40 -18.68
N ASP A 262 3.31 -22.48 -19.72
CA ASP A 262 4.74 -22.66 -19.52
C ASP A 262 5.30 -21.41 -18.81
N LEU A 263 5.92 -21.62 -17.65
CA LEU A 263 6.42 -20.51 -16.83
C LEU A 263 7.66 -19.86 -17.48
N ASP A 264 7.64 -18.54 -17.57
CA ASP A 264 8.78 -17.68 -17.95
C ASP A 264 9.05 -16.70 -16.78
N PRO A 265 9.63 -17.17 -15.65
CA PRO A 265 9.72 -16.37 -14.44
C PRO A 265 10.65 -15.17 -14.63
N TYR A 266 10.31 -14.08 -13.93
CA TYR A 266 11.22 -12.96 -13.77
C TYR A 266 12.42 -13.37 -12.89
N GLY A 267 13.59 -12.81 -13.19
CA GLY A 267 14.72 -12.82 -12.24
C GLY A 267 14.40 -11.96 -11.01
N VAL A 268 15.17 -12.15 -9.95
CA VAL A 268 15.09 -11.26 -8.77
C VAL A 268 15.46 -9.83 -9.19
N PRO A 269 14.59 -8.84 -8.99
CA PRO A 269 14.86 -7.47 -9.39
C PRO A 269 16.04 -6.88 -8.62
N GLU A 270 16.90 -6.14 -9.30
CA GLU A 270 17.86 -5.27 -8.63
C GLU A 270 17.13 -4.13 -7.93
N LEU A 271 17.49 -3.86 -6.68
CA LEU A 271 16.93 -2.74 -5.94
C LEU A 271 17.58 -1.44 -6.38
N ARG A 272 16.79 -0.38 -6.47
CA ARG A 272 17.27 0.95 -6.87
C ARG A 272 18.34 1.45 -5.89
N VAL A 273 19.42 2.02 -6.43
CA VAL A 273 20.39 2.73 -5.62
C VAL A 273 19.77 4.04 -5.12
N ARG A 274 19.77 4.23 -3.81
CA ARG A 274 19.28 5.41 -3.09
C ARG A 274 20.43 6.11 -2.38
N GLY A 275 20.23 7.37 -1.98
CA GLY A 275 21.21 8.08 -1.15
C GLY A 275 22.37 8.67 -1.95
N LYS A 276 22.13 9.27 -3.09
CA LYS A 276 23.05 10.19 -3.72
C LYS A 276 22.76 11.58 -3.15
N GLY A 277 23.52 12.05 -2.20
CA GLY A 277 23.32 13.37 -1.63
C GLY A 277 24.02 13.52 -0.30
N THR A 278 23.57 14.50 0.46
CA THR A 278 24.01 14.81 1.81
C THR A 278 23.80 13.59 2.72
N THR A 279 24.80 13.21 3.45
CA THR A 279 24.75 12.15 4.45
C THR A 279 24.45 12.73 5.83
N GLU A 280 24.15 11.88 6.82
CA GLU A 280 23.97 12.31 8.21
C GLU A 280 25.23 12.99 8.75
N PHE A 281 26.41 12.67 8.23
CA PHE A 281 27.66 13.36 8.60
C PHE A 281 27.70 14.82 8.14
N ASP A 282 27.03 15.16 7.06
CA ASP A 282 26.94 16.54 6.56
C ASP A 282 25.96 17.39 7.41
N LEU A 283 25.20 16.75 8.32
CA LEU A 283 24.21 17.39 9.20
C LEU A 283 24.68 17.53 10.65
N LEU A 284 25.97 17.31 10.95
CA LEU A 284 26.50 17.37 12.31
C LEU A 284 26.37 18.75 12.94
N ASP A 285 26.56 19.82 12.16
CA ASP A 285 26.41 21.19 12.66
C ASP A 285 24.94 21.47 13.00
N ASP A 286 23.99 21.09 12.13
CA ASP A 286 22.55 21.23 12.38
C ASP A 286 22.12 20.42 13.61
N LEU A 287 22.70 19.21 13.81
CA LEU A 287 22.45 18.38 15.00
C LEU A 287 22.92 19.09 16.28
N ASN A 288 24.10 19.75 16.28
CA ASN A 288 24.61 20.48 17.42
C ASN A 288 23.73 21.70 17.73
N GLU A 289 23.30 22.45 16.71
CA GLU A 289 22.38 23.58 16.89
C GLU A 289 21.03 23.10 17.47
N LEU A 290 20.49 21.96 16.97
CA LEU A 290 19.28 21.38 17.51
C LEU A 290 19.45 20.98 18.99
N ARG A 291 20.58 20.35 19.32
CA ARG A 291 20.90 19.96 20.70
C ARG A 291 20.90 21.17 21.62
N GLU A 292 21.59 22.24 21.24
CA GLU A 292 21.63 23.49 22.01
C GLU A 292 20.24 24.12 22.18
N ALA A 293 19.45 24.14 21.10
CA ALA A 293 18.09 24.65 21.15
C ALA A 293 17.21 23.86 22.12
N ILE A 294 17.34 22.52 22.15
CA ILE A 294 16.64 21.66 23.10
C ILE A 294 17.05 21.96 24.55
N LEU A 295 18.35 22.06 24.82
CA LEU A 295 18.86 22.35 26.14
C LEU A 295 18.34 23.69 26.67
N ILE A 296 18.36 24.73 25.84
CA ILE A 296 17.84 26.07 26.18
C ILE A 296 16.33 26.00 26.43
N LYS A 297 15.57 25.40 25.50
CA LYS A 297 14.12 25.34 25.60
C LYS A 297 13.62 24.64 26.86
N HIS A 298 14.32 23.61 27.28
CA HIS A 298 13.92 22.77 28.43
C HIS A 298 14.70 23.12 29.70
N ASN A 299 15.55 24.17 29.70
CA ASN A 299 16.41 24.54 30.79
C ASN A 299 17.19 23.32 31.36
N ALA A 300 17.67 22.47 30.46
CA ALA A 300 18.37 21.26 30.79
C ALA A 300 19.88 21.48 30.83
N LEU A 301 20.57 20.72 31.66
CA LEU A 301 22.04 20.81 31.81
C LEU A 301 22.78 19.88 30.86
N ASN A 302 22.11 18.84 30.36
CA ASN A 302 22.73 17.86 29.50
C ASN A 302 21.69 17.19 28.57
N ALA A 303 22.18 16.74 27.42
CA ALA A 303 21.45 15.87 26.50
C ALA A 303 22.27 14.61 26.26
N THR A 304 21.64 13.45 26.36
CA THR A 304 22.29 12.16 26.14
C THR A 304 21.90 11.61 24.75
N ASP A 305 22.90 11.29 23.96
CA ASP A 305 22.68 10.63 22.69
C ASP A 305 22.30 9.17 22.91
N LEU A 306 21.24 8.74 22.27
CA LEU A 306 20.86 7.32 22.25
C LEU A 306 21.62 6.63 21.12
N PRO A 307 22.28 5.48 21.38
CA PRO A 307 22.88 4.69 20.33
C PRO A 307 21.79 4.29 19.31
N THR A 308 22.01 4.60 18.05
CA THR A 308 21.10 4.20 16.97
C THR A 308 21.74 3.15 16.08
N SER A 309 20.93 2.21 15.64
CA SER A 309 21.32 1.19 14.67
C SER A 309 20.33 1.21 13.51
N LYS A 310 20.83 0.91 12.33
CA LYS A 310 19.99 0.72 11.16
C LYS A 310 19.22 -0.60 11.30
N TRP A 311 17.91 -0.55 11.06
CA TRP A 311 17.08 -1.75 11.05
C TRP A 311 17.42 -2.62 9.83
N LEU A 312 17.29 -3.94 9.97
CA LEU A 312 17.58 -4.94 8.94
C LEU A 312 16.57 -4.92 7.78
N THR A 313 16.54 -3.81 7.06
CA THR A 313 15.63 -3.64 5.91
C THR A 313 16.37 -3.70 4.57
N GLU A 314 17.66 -4.00 4.60
CA GLU A 314 18.47 -3.99 3.40
C GLU A 314 18.14 -5.15 2.49
N GLN A 315 17.96 -4.83 1.22
CA GLN A 315 17.74 -5.79 0.14
C GLN A 315 16.59 -6.77 0.49
N TYR A 316 16.76 -8.02 0.21
CA TYR A 316 15.77 -9.07 0.43
C TYR A 316 15.97 -9.82 1.78
N THR A 317 16.47 -9.14 2.80
CA THR A 317 16.85 -9.76 4.08
C THR A 317 15.75 -10.64 4.67
N GLY A 318 14.51 -10.17 4.70
CA GLY A 318 13.40 -10.95 5.23
C GLY A 318 13.12 -12.22 4.43
N LEU A 319 13.16 -12.14 3.10
CA LEU A 319 12.97 -13.30 2.22
C LEU A 319 14.13 -14.32 2.35
N GLN A 320 15.37 -13.83 2.48
CA GLN A 320 16.56 -14.68 2.57
C GLN A 320 16.72 -15.36 3.93
N THR A 321 16.34 -14.68 5.00
CA THR A 321 16.61 -15.12 6.37
C THR A 321 15.38 -15.65 7.10
N GLY A 322 14.17 -15.36 6.61
CA GLY A 322 12.92 -15.68 7.29
C GLY A 322 12.69 -14.85 8.56
N ILE A 323 13.41 -13.73 8.72
CA ILE A 323 13.25 -12.82 9.86
C ILE A 323 12.12 -11.83 9.54
N ASN A 324 11.25 -11.59 10.51
CA ASN A 324 10.22 -10.55 10.40
C ASN A 324 10.88 -9.17 10.34
N THR A 325 10.67 -8.47 9.21
CA THR A 325 11.20 -7.12 8.97
C THR A 325 10.15 -6.02 9.15
N TRP A 326 8.95 -6.39 9.60
CA TRP A 326 7.85 -5.47 9.93
C TRP A 326 7.35 -4.61 8.77
N GLY A 327 7.30 -5.18 7.58
CA GLY A 327 6.79 -4.51 6.37
C GLY A 327 7.59 -3.26 6.02
N PRO A 328 8.87 -3.39 5.72
CA PRO A 328 9.71 -2.24 5.42
C PRO A 328 9.30 -1.61 4.09
N ASN A 329 9.65 -0.35 3.95
CA ASN A 329 9.62 0.34 2.68
C ASN A 329 11.06 0.65 2.26
N ASN A 330 11.52 0.08 1.16
CA ASN A 330 12.89 0.26 0.68
C ASN A 330 13.25 1.73 0.32
N ASP A 331 12.26 2.61 0.20
CA ASP A 331 12.49 4.04 0.04
C ASP A 331 12.81 4.75 1.36
N CYS A 332 12.71 4.06 2.51
CA CYS A 332 12.94 4.62 3.84
C CYS A 332 14.16 3.98 4.50
N CYS A 333 14.92 4.78 5.23
CA CYS A 333 15.90 4.27 6.19
C CYS A 333 15.21 4.17 7.56
N TYR A 334 15.24 2.98 8.15
CA TYR A 334 14.68 2.75 9.49
C TYR A 334 15.81 2.70 10.48
N LEU A 335 15.75 3.61 11.46
CA LEU A 335 16.67 3.66 12.58
C LEU A 335 15.95 3.24 13.85
N TRP A 336 16.66 2.55 14.72
CA TRP A 336 16.13 2.19 16.01
C TRP A 336 17.18 2.43 17.09
N SER A 337 16.76 2.70 18.33
CA SER A 337 17.65 2.82 19.47
C SER A 337 17.58 1.56 20.34
N ALA A 338 18.74 0.95 20.60
CA ALA A 338 18.85 -0.28 21.37
C ALA A 338 18.43 -0.13 22.85
N ASN A 339 18.40 1.08 23.38
CA ASN A 339 18.07 1.36 24.79
C ASN A 339 16.59 1.70 25.03
N GLN A 340 15.74 1.64 23.99
CA GLN A 340 14.31 1.75 24.23
C GLN A 340 13.76 0.43 24.78
N SER A 341 13.75 0.32 26.10
CA SER A 341 12.75 -0.51 26.73
C SER A 341 11.40 0.20 26.51
N VAL A 342 10.66 -0.17 25.48
CA VAL A 342 9.27 0.26 25.30
C VAL A 342 8.47 -0.42 26.40
N THR A 343 8.58 0.13 27.60
CA THR A 343 7.86 -0.34 28.79
C THR A 343 6.51 0.36 28.95
N SER A 344 6.28 1.44 28.21
CA SER A 344 4.98 2.10 28.22
C SER A 344 4.04 1.33 27.32
N PRO A 345 2.97 0.73 27.87
CA PRO A 345 1.93 0.17 27.04
C PRO A 345 1.35 1.28 26.17
N MET A 346 1.10 0.94 24.90
CA MET A 346 0.36 1.84 24.01
C MET A 346 -0.96 2.19 24.70
N PRO A 347 -1.33 3.50 24.79
CA PRO A 347 -2.61 3.86 25.38
C PRO A 347 -3.74 3.15 24.62
N PRO A 348 -4.83 2.78 25.29
CA PRO A 348 -5.98 2.19 24.62
C PRO A 348 -6.59 3.22 23.66
N PHE A 349 -6.66 2.89 22.40
CA PHE A 349 -7.39 3.67 21.41
C PHE A 349 -8.66 2.92 21.02
N ASP A 350 -9.78 3.61 21.00
CA ASP A 350 -11.06 3.01 20.59
C ASP A 350 -11.11 2.80 19.06
N ASN A 351 -10.33 3.57 18.32
CA ASN A 351 -10.27 3.50 16.86
C ASN A 351 -9.00 4.13 16.29
N ILE A 352 -8.76 3.90 14.98
CA ILE A 352 -7.60 4.40 14.27
C ILE A 352 -7.55 5.93 14.19
N SER A 353 -8.70 6.61 14.21
CA SER A 353 -8.73 8.07 14.15
C SER A 353 -8.15 8.69 15.42
N GLN A 354 -8.46 8.12 16.59
CA GLN A 354 -7.87 8.54 17.88
C GLN A 354 -6.35 8.33 17.89
N TYR A 355 -5.89 7.19 17.34
CA TYR A 355 -4.46 6.94 17.20
C TYR A 355 -3.78 8.00 16.34
N TYR A 356 -4.33 8.37 15.19
CA TYR A 356 -3.77 9.40 14.34
C TYR A 356 -3.83 10.79 14.96
N GLU A 357 -4.90 11.12 15.68
CA GLU A 357 -5.02 12.39 16.40
C GLU A 357 -3.97 12.49 17.51
N PHE A 358 -3.82 11.45 18.35
CA PHE A 358 -2.77 11.36 19.35
C PHE A 358 -1.38 11.53 18.76
N SER A 359 -1.09 10.89 17.66
CA SER A 359 0.23 10.91 17.03
C SER A 359 0.55 12.26 16.37
N ARG A 360 -0.46 13.00 15.91
CA ARG A 360 -0.29 14.36 15.37
C ARG A 360 -0.14 15.43 16.46
N ASN A 361 -0.81 15.23 17.58
CA ASN A 361 -0.86 16.15 18.70
C ASN A 361 -0.56 15.39 20.00
N PRO A 362 0.68 14.91 20.19
CA PRO A 362 1.01 14.20 21.42
C PRO A 362 0.80 15.11 22.61
N PRO A 363 0.22 14.62 23.70
CA PRO A 363 0.04 15.41 24.92
C PRO A 363 1.40 15.94 25.40
N THR A 364 1.47 17.22 25.70
CA THR A 364 2.68 17.87 26.19
C THR A 364 3.16 17.32 27.55
N THR A 365 2.32 16.52 28.21
CA THR A 365 2.61 15.88 29.50
C THR A 365 3.36 14.55 29.37
N LEU A 366 3.54 13.99 28.16
CA LEU A 366 4.40 12.82 27.97
C LEU A 366 5.90 13.13 28.13
N GLY A 367 6.27 14.39 28.30
CA GLY A 367 7.65 14.82 28.50
C GLY A 367 8.31 14.36 29.79
N ASN A 368 7.59 13.77 30.74
CA ASN A 368 8.16 13.30 32.01
C ASN A 368 8.39 11.77 32.04
N ASP A 369 7.91 11.03 31.07
CA ASP A 369 8.04 9.56 31.03
C ASP A 369 9.03 9.05 29.97
N THR A 370 9.72 9.94 29.29
CA THR A 370 10.82 9.62 28.38
C THR A 370 12.16 9.81 29.10
N ASN A 371 12.39 9.04 30.15
CA ASN A 371 13.71 8.80 30.67
C ASN A 371 14.26 7.50 30.11
#